data_426e082b8b3149e7ca2300938ac38182
#
_entry.id   426e082b8b3149e7ca2300938ac38182
#
_cell.length_a   1.000
_cell.length_b   1.000
_cell.length_c   1.000
_cell.angle_alpha   90.00
_cell.angle_beta   90.00
_cell.angle_gamma   90.00
#
_symmetry.space_group_name_H-M   'P 1'
#
loop_
_entity.id
_entity.type
_entity.pdbx_description
1 polymer ?
#
loop_
_entity_poly.entity_id
_entity_poly.type
_entity_poly.pdbx_seq_one_letter_code
_entity_poly.pdbx_strand_id
1 'polypeptide(L)'
;MEKLKISHKKVSHLKKLSDEQGIIGALAIDQRGSLKKMLASGEDAPSGDQALVQFKELISSQLTPYASSILLDPEFGLPAAKLRDASCGLIVAYEKTGYDATAEGRLPDLLPNWSASRIRDMGADAVKVLIYYDVDDKSEINDIKQAWVERVGSECLAEDIPYFLEILTYDAKSDSVLDANYAKLKPHKVNEAVKLFSNPRYHVDVLKVEVPVNMNFVEGFTKEGVEPVYSVTEAQAFFKEQSDATHLPFIFLSAGVSAELFQETLRLAHEAGSQFNGVLCGRAT
;
A
#
# COMPACT_ATOMS: atom_id res chain seq x y z
N MET A 1 22.50 -12.29 -4.92
CA MET A 1 21.37 -11.87 -4.05
C MET A 1 21.05 -13.03 -3.12
N GLU A 2 21.05 -12.80 -1.83
CA GLU A 2 20.66 -13.81 -0.84
C GLU A 2 19.15 -14.05 -0.98
N LYS A 3 18.75 -15.31 -1.19
CA LYS A 3 17.31 -15.66 -1.30
C LYS A 3 16.64 -15.40 0.04
N LEU A 4 15.49 -14.72 0.01
CA LEU A 4 14.66 -14.51 1.20
C LEU A 4 14.37 -15.87 1.85
N LYS A 5 14.80 -16.06 3.08
CA LYS A 5 14.47 -17.26 3.87
C LYS A 5 13.10 -17.03 4.51
N ILE A 6 12.09 -17.52 3.87
CA ILE A 6 10.70 -17.43 4.33
C ILE A 6 10.22 -18.82 4.82
N SER A 7 9.44 -18.86 5.88
CA SER A 7 8.88 -20.12 6.42
C SER A 7 7.85 -20.73 5.48
N HIS A 8 7.64 -22.05 5.60
CA HIS A 8 6.59 -22.74 4.85
C HIS A 8 5.19 -22.19 5.15
N LYS A 9 4.95 -21.71 6.38
CA LYS A 9 3.67 -21.14 6.79
C LYS A 9 3.43 -19.80 6.11
N LYS A 10 4.42 -18.89 6.11
CA LYS A 10 4.34 -17.63 5.37
C LYS A 10 4.14 -17.86 3.87
N VAL A 11 4.84 -18.84 3.26
CA VAL A 11 4.62 -19.22 1.86
C VAL A 11 3.17 -19.68 1.63
N SER A 12 2.60 -20.46 2.54
CA SER A 12 1.20 -20.90 2.43
C SER A 12 0.23 -19.72 2.48
N HIS A 13 0.45 -18.75 3.36
CA HIS A 13 -0.34 -17.53 3.44
C HIS A 13 -0.22 -16.67 2.18
N LEU A 14 1.01 -16.46 1.67
CA LEU A 14 1.22 -15.70 0.43
C LEU A 14 0.53 -16.35 -0.78
N LYS A 15 0.49 -17.67 -0.84
CA LYS A 15 -0.27 -18.40 -1.88
C LYS A 15 -1.77 -18.16 -1.79
N LYS A 16 -2.33 -18.01 -0.60
CA LYS A 16 -3.76 -17.65 -0.44
C LYS A 16 -4.06 -16.21 -0.80
N LEU A 17 -3.05 -15.33 -0.75
CA LEU A 17 -3.18 -13.91 -1.09
C LEU A 17 -2.98 -13.65 -2.59
N SER A 18 -2.54 -14.64 -3.35
CA SER A 18 -2.25 -14.53 -4.79
C SER A 18 -3.07 -15.52 -5.61
N ASP A 19 -3.16 -15.27 -6.91
CA ASP A 19 -3.72 -16.21 -7.87
C ASP A 19 -2.77 -17.39 -8.15
N GLU A 20 -3.17 -18.29 -9.07
CA GLU A 20 -2.39 -19.47 -9.47
C GLU A 20 -1.03 -19.11 -10.11
N GLN A 21 -0.88 -17.88 -10.61
CA GLN A 21 0.35 -17.36 -11.21
C GLN A 21 1.25 -16.65 -10.20
N GLY A 22 0.80 -16.52 -8.94
CA GLY A 22 1.52 -15.81 -7.88
C GLY A 22 1.32 -14.29 -7.91
N ILE A 23 0.30 -13.81 -8.63
CA ILE A 23 -0.03 -12.38 -8.73
C ILE A 23 -1.02 -11.99 -7.63
N ILE A 24 -0.75 -10.91 -6.94
CA ILE A 24 -1.64 -10.34 -5.93
C ILE A 24 -2.55 -9.31 -6.58
N GLY A 25 -3.78 -9.71 -6.90
CA GLY A 25 -4.85 -8.81 -7.38
C GLY A 25 -5.79 -8.47 -6.23
N ALA A 26 -5.38 -7.53 -5.35
CA ALA A 26 -6.06 -7.29 -4.09
C ALA A 26 -6.94 -6.05 -4.08
N LEU A 27 -8.09 -6.14 -3.41
CA LEU A 27 -8.97 -5.01 -3.07
C LEU A 27 -8.47 -4.30 -1.81
N ALA A 28 -8.43 -2.96 -1.80
CA ALA A 28 -8.04 -2.13 -0.65
C ALA A 28 -9.26 -1.37 -0.10
N ILE A 29 -9.85 -1.87 0.99
CA ILE A 29 -11.01 -1.26 1.66
C ILE A 29 -10.72 -1.04 3.16
N ASP A 30 -9.47 -0.73 3.47
CA ASP A 30 -9.01 -0.41 4.83
C ASP A 30 -9.19 1.06 5.21
N GLN A 31 -9.61 1.93 4.27
CA GLN A 31 -9.89 3.34 4.55
C GLN A 31 -11.02 3.46 5.59
N ARG A 32 -10.87 4.42 6.52
CA ARG A 32 -11.82 4.71 7.60
C ARG A 32 -12.37 6.14 7.44
N GLY A 33 -11.67 7.12 7.97
CA GLY A 33 -12.10 8.52 7.92
C GLY A 33 -12.29 9.10 6.51
N SER A 34 -11.41 8.79 5.57
CA SER A 34 -11.54 9.24 4.18
C SER A 34 -12.74 8.63 3.47
N LEU A 35 -12.98 7.32 3.66
CA LEU A 35 -14.13 6.64 3.07
C LEU A 35 -15.44 7.13 3.69
N LYS A 36 -15.46 7.34 5.01
CA LYS A 36 -16.62 7.92 5.71
C LYS A 36 -17.00 9.31 5.17
N LYS A 37 -15.99 10.15 4.89
CA LYS A 37 -16.20 11.46 4.25
C LYS A 37 -16.74 11.33 2.83
N MET A 38 -16.25 10.38 2.04
CA MET A 38 -16.73 10.14 0.68
C MET A 38 -18.17 9.65 0.68
N LEU A 39 -18.53 8.71 1.54
CA LEU A 39 -19.89 8.20 1.66
C LEU A 39 -20.89 9.29 2.07
N ALA A 40 -20.46 10.24 2.93
CA ALA A 40 -21.31 11.34 3.41
C ALA A 40 -21.42 12.51 2.42
N SER A 41 -20.76 12.49 1.25
CA SER A 41 -20.74 13.62 0.30
C SER A 41 -21.94 13.69 -0.66
N GLY A 42 -22.81 12.66 -0.72
CA GLY A 42 -24.02 12.65 -1.54
C GLY A 42 -25.22 13.25 -0.82
N GLU A 43 -26.16 13.85 -1.55
CA GLU A 43 -27.49 14.18 -1.02
C GLU A 43 -28.20 12.86 -0.64
N ASP A 44 -28.76 12.79 0.57
CA ASP A 44 -29.36 11.57 1.15
C ASP A 44 -28.41 10.35 1.30
N ALA A 45 -27.10 10.58 1.26
CA ALA A 45 -26.14 9.51 1.38
C ALA A 45 -26.12 8.91 2.80
N PRO A 46 -25.99 7.57 2.92
CA PRO A 46 -25.84 6.94 4.22
C PRO A 46 -24.54 7.44 4.89
N SER A 47 -24.64 7.82 6.15
CA SER A 47 -23.52 8.38 6.91
C SER A 47 -23.29 7.62 8.21
N GLY A 48 -22.10 7.83 8.81
CA GLY A 48 -21.77 7.22 10.10
C GLY A 48 -21.06 5.87 9.98
N ASP A 49 -20.81 5.26 11.12
CA ASP A 49 -20.03 4.03 11.22
C ASP A 49 -20.75 2.82 10.61
N GLN A 50 -22.08 2.76 10.77
CA GLN A 50 -22.90 1.69 10.21
C GLN A 50 -22.86 1.68 8.68
N ALA A 51 -22.95 2.86 8.05
CA ALA A 51 -22.86 2.98 6.59
C ALA A 51 -21.50 2.51 6.07
N LEU A 52 -20.41 2.83 6.81
CA LEU A 52 -19.08 2.37 6.48
C LEU A 52 -18.96 0.85 6.56
N VAL A 53 -19.50 0.22 7.60
CA VAL A 53 -19.54 -1.24 7.75
C VAL A 53 -20.33 -1.88 6.61
N GLN A 54 -21.54 -1.41 6.33
CA GLN A 54 -22.40 -1.94 5.25
C GLN A 54 -21.73 -1.80 3.87
N PHE A 55 -21.06 -0.68 3.60
CA PHE A 55 -20.33 -0.50 2.36
C PHE A 55 -19.20 -1.54 2.21
N LYS A 56 -18.41 -1.77 3.27
CA LYS A 56 -17.34 -2.78 3.27
C LYS A 56 -17.89 -4.20 3.09
N GLU A 57 -19.03 -4.51 3.73
CA GLU A 57 -19.73 -5.78 3.57
C GLU A 57 -20.18 -6.00 2.12
N LEU A 58 -20.76 -4.96 1.50
CA LEU A 58 -21.20 -5.00 0.11
C LEU A 58 -20.02 -5.25 -0.84
N ILE A 59 -18.94 -4.46 -0.71
CA ILE A 59 -17.73 -4.64 -1.53
C ILE A 59 -17.16 -6.04 -1.35
N SER A 60 -17.06 -6.51 -0.10
CA SER A 60 -16.53 -7.83 0.19
C SER A 60 -17.35 -8.94 -0.47
N SER A 61 -18.67 -8.92 -0.30
CA SER A 61 -19.55 -9.95 -0.86
C SER A 61 -19.62 -9.96 -2.39
N GLN A 62 -19.49 -8.79 -3.04
CA GLN A 62 -19.69 -8.65 -4.49
C GLN A 62 -18.38 -8.75 -5.28
N LEU A 63 -17.26 -8.26 -4.74
CA LEU A 63 -16.02 -8.13 -5.52
C LEU A 63 -14.95 -9.16 -5.16
N THR A 64 -14.98 -9.77 -3.98
CA THR A 64 -13.95 -10.75 -3.61
C THR A 64 -13.93 -12.03 -4.46
N PRO A 65 -15.04 -12.47 -5.12
CA PRO A 65 -14.95 -13.55 -6.11
C PRO A 65 -14.03 -13.28 -7.31
N TYR A 66 -13.68 -12.00 -7.53
CA TYR A 66 -12.84 -11.55 -8.64
C TYR A 66 -11.46 -11.06 -8.19
N ALA A 67 -11.14 -11.19 -6.90
CA ALA A 67 -9.89 -10.73 -6.31
C ALA A 67 -9.15 -11.87 -5.64
N SER A 68 -7.81 -11.85 -5.69
CA SER A 68 -7.01 -12.84 -4.96
C SER A 68 -7.05 -12.62 -3.45
N SER A 69 -7.18 -11.37 -3.02
CA SER A 69 -7.23 -11.00 -1.60
C SER A 69 -7.94 -9.67 -1.36
N ILE A 70 -8.28 -9.40 -0.11
CA ILE A 70 -8.86 -8.14 0.33
C ILE A 70 -8.12 -7.61 1.56
N LEU A 71 -7.83 -6.31 1.57
CA LEU A 71 -7.30 -5.59 2.73
C LEU A 71 -8.43 -4.87 3.45
N LEU A 72 -8.61 -5.19 4.72
CA LEU A 72 -9.60 -4.61 5.62
C LEU A 72 -8.94 -4.05 6.88
N ASP A 73 -9.61 -3.09 7.52
CA ASP A 73 -9.28 -2.64 8.86
C ASP A 73 -10.07 -3.41 9.92
N PRO A 74 -9.54 -3.60 11.13
CA PRO A 74 -10.24 -4.36 12.15
C PRO A 74 -11.31 -3.54 12.92
N GLU A 75 -11.40 -2.22 12.70
CA GLU A 75 -12.40 -1.39 13.38
C GLU A 75 -13.77 -1.50 12.73
N PHE A 76 -13.84 -1.48 11.40
CA PHE A 76 -15.08 -1.50 10.62
C PHE A 76 -15.16 -2.64 9.61
N GLY A 77 -14.07 -3.36 9.36
CA GLY A 77 -13.96 -4.38 8.31
C GLY A 77 -14.21 -5.82 8.79
N LEU A 78 -14.31 -6.09 10.10
CA LEU A 78 -14.50 -7.46 10.59
C LEU A 78 -15.76 -8.16 10.09
N PRO A 79 -16.94 -7.50 9.99
CA PRO A 79 -18.12 -8.09 9.36
C PRO A 79 -17.86 -8.44 7.90
N ALA A 80 -17.26 -7.55 7.13
CA ALA A 80 -16.88 -7.75 5.73
C ALA A 80 -15.91 -8.92 5.54
N ALA A 81 -14.96 -9.12 6.46
CA ALA A 81 -14.02 -10.24 6.42
C ALA A 81 -14.72 -11.61 6.44
N LYS A 82 -15.89 -11.71 7.07
CA LYS A 82 -16.71 -12.94 7.13
C LYS A 82 -17.53 -13.19 5.86
N LEU A 83 -17.76 -12.14 5.06
CA LEU A 83 -18.57 -12.20 3.84
C LEU A 83 -17.74 -12.35 2.57
N ARG A 84 -16.40 -12.32 2.69
CA ARG A 84 -15.51 -12.53 1.53
C ARG A 84 -15.67 -13.93 0.96
N ASP A 85 -15.42 -14.08 -0.33
CA ASP A 85 -15.34 -15.38 -0.97
C ASP A 85 -14.28 -16.27 -0.28
N ALA A 86 -14.53 -17.57 -0.22
CA ALA A 86 -13.65 -18.51 0.45
C ALA A 86 -12.27 -18.64 -0.22
N SER A 87 -12.17 -18.34 -1.51
CA SER A 87 -10.91 -18.32 -2.26
C SER A 87 -10.10 -17.04 -2.04
N CYS A 88 -10.73 -15.97 -1.53
CA CYS A 88 -10.11 -14.66 -1.34
C CYS A 88 -9.34 -14.60 0.00
N GLY A 89 -8.03 -14.36 -0.04
CA GLY A 89 -7.19 -14.19 1.14
C GLY A 89 -7.50 -12.89 1.91
N LEU A 90 -7.10 -12.82 3.17
CA LEU A 90 -7.37 -11.68 4.05
C LEU A 90 -6.10 -11.01 4.53
N ILE A 91 -5.95 -9.73 4.22
CA ILE A 91 -4.93 -8.85 4.77
C ILE A 91 -5.60 -7.91 5.78
N VAL A 92 -4.99 -7.69 6.95
CA VAL A 92 -5.56 -6.81 7.98
C VAL A 92 -4.61 -5.67 8.31
N ALA A 93 -5.15 -4.45 8.28
CA ALA A 93 -4.44 -3.24 8.66
C ALA A 93 -4.25 -3.19 10.19
N TYR A 94 -3.02 -2.98 10.64
CA TYR A 94 -2.65 -2.95 12.06
C TYR A 94 -2.38 -1.52 12.53
N GLU A 95 -2.03 -0.62 11.62
CA GLU A 95 -1.80 0.78 11.94
C GLU A 95 -3.09 1.52 12.30
N LYS A 96 -2.94 2.50 13.19
CA LYS A 96 -3.95 3.52 13.45
C LYS A 96 -3.98 4.49 12.27
N THR A 97 -5.18 4.79 11.76
CA THR A 97 -5.34 5.81 10.70
C THR A 97 -5.49 7.21 11.28
N GLY A 98 -5.43 8.21 10.40
CA GLY A 98 -5.61 9.60 10.80
C GLY A 98 -4.33 10.19 11.35
N TYR A 99 -3.19 9.87 10.71
CA TYR A 99 -1.96 10.59 10.96
C TYR A 99 -2.23 12.09 10.89
N ASP A 100 -1.82 12.80 11.90
CA ASP A 100 -1.81 14.25 11.86
C ASP A 100 -0.76 14.70 10.85
N ALA A 101 -1.21 15.08 9.65
CA ALA A 101 -0.33 15.55 8.59
C ALA A 101 0.35 16.88 8.94
N THR A 102 -0.14 17.58 9.97
CA THR A 102 0.45 18.81 10.48
C THR A 102 1.49 18.56 11.57
N ALA A 103 1.49 17.35 12.17
CA ALA A 103 2.49 16.96 13.14
C ALA A 103 3.83 16.67 12.46
N GLU A 104 4.90 17.17 13.04
CA GLU A 104 6.26 16.93 12.56
C GLU A 104 6.54 15.42 12.46
N GLY A 105 7.05 15.01 11.30
CA GLY A 105 7.48 13.65 11.03
C GLY A 105 6.34 12.67 10.74
N ARG A 106 5.07 12.99 10.90
CA ARG A 106 3.94 12.06 10.64
C ARG A 106 4.21 10.67 11.23
N LEU A 107 4.54 10.62 12.53
CA LEU A 107 4.96 9.38 13.19
C LEU A 107 3.86 8.32 13.18
N PRO A 108 4.18 7.07 12.87
CA PRO A 108 3.21 5.98 12.84
C PRO A 108 2.79 5.54 14.25
N ASP A 109 1.57 5.01 14.37
CA ASP A 109 1.04 4.42 15.58
C ASP A 109 0.26 3.13 15.25
N LEU A 110 0.15 2.23 16.22
CA LEU A 110 -0.62 1.00 16.12
C LEU A 110 -1.97 1.12 16.81
N LEU A 111 -2.91 0.31 16.38
CA LEU A 111 -4.19 0.15 17.06
C LEU A 111 -3.93 -0.44 18.46
N PRO A 112 -4.34 0.27 19.56
CA PRO A 112 -3.92 -0.07 20.91
C PRO A 112 -4.48 -1.39 21.44
N ASN A 113 -5.55 -1.89 20.83
CA ASN A 113 -6.24 -3.12 21.20
C ASN A 113 -5.97 -4.28 20.22
N TRP A 114 -5.02 -4.13 19.28
CA TRP A 114 -4.63 -5.14 18.32
C TRP A 114 -3.17 -5.55 18.48
N SER A 115 -2.80 -6.68 17.89
CA SER A 115 -1.44 -7.20 17.77
C SER A 115 -1.37 -8.12 16.56
N ALA A 116 -0.17 -8.43 16.07
CA ALA A 116 -0.01 -9.42 15.00
C ALA A 116 -0.56 -10.80 15.40
N SER A 117 -0.43 -11.18 16.68
CA SER A 117 -1.03 -12.40 17.23
C SER A 117 -2.55 -12.40 17.10
N ARG A 118 -3.23 -11.33 17.51
CA ARG A 118 -4.70 -11.20 17.38
C ARG A 118 -5.16 -11.21 15.93
N ILE A 119 -4.41 -10.58 15.03
CA ILE A 119 -4.67 -10.59 13.58
C ILE A 119 -4.53 -12.01 13.02
N ARG A 120 -3.48 -12.74 13.40
CA ARG A 120 -3.31 -14.16 13.05
C ARG A 120 -4.48 -15.01 13.58
N ASP A 121 -4.83 -14.86 14.85
CA ASP A 121 -5.85 -15.66 15.54
C ASP A 121 -7.26 -15.44 15.00
N MET A 122 -7.54 -14.28 14.41
CA MET A 122 -8.80 -14.05 13.68
C MET A 122 -8.86 -14.70 12.29
N GLY A 123 -7.77 -15.32 11.84
CA GLY A 123 -7.68 -16.01 10.56
C GLY A 123 -7.23 -15.14 9.39
N ALA A 124 -6.53 -14.04 9.64
CA ALA A 124 -5.89 -13.26 8.58
C ALA A 124 -4.68 -13.99 8.00
N ASP A 125 -4.40 -13.73 6.72
CA ASP A 125 -3.26 -14.29 5.99
C ASP A 125 -2.05 -13.36 5.99
N ALA A 126 -2.23 -12.05 6.27
CA ALA A 126 -1.14 -11.10 6.43
C ALA A 126 -1.51 -9.93 7.35
N VAL A 127 -0.48 -9.34 7.95
CA VAL A 127 -0.52 -8.05 8.62
C VAL A 127 -0.05 -6.98 7.63
N LYS A 128 -0.75 -5.84 7.59
CA LYS A 128 -0.31 -4.67 6.82
C LYS A 128 -0.17 -3.47 7.75
N VAL A 129 0.88 -2.70 7.58
CA VAL A 129 0.98 -1.35 8.15
C VAL A 129 1.37 -0.34 7.08
N LEU A 130 0.93 0.90 7.28
CA LEU A 130 1.26 2.05 6.45
C LEU A 130 2.16 3.01 7.23
N ILE A 131 3.19 3.50 6.54
CA ILE A 131 4.01 4.62 7.02
C ILE A 131 4.06 5.75 6.00
N TYR A 132 4.14 6.98 6.49
CA TYR A 132 4.62 8.11 5.69
C TYR A 132 6.14 8.22 5.86
N TYR A 133 6.87 8.24 4.75
CA TYR A 133 8.32 8.27 4.79
C TYR A 133 8.91 9.31 3.83
N ASP A 134 9.82 10.12 4.33
CA ASP A 134 10.66 11.00 3.54
C ASP A 134 12.12 10.62 3.81
N VAL A 135 12.82 10.13 2.79
CA VAL A 135 14.24 9.71 2.91
C VAL A 135 15.17 10.87 3.28
N ASP A 136 14.74 12.10 2.98
CA ASP A 136 15.49 13.33 3.22
C ASP A 136 15.03 14.09 4.47
N ASP A 137 14.15 13.49 5.30
CA ASP A 137 13.73 14.06 6.58
C ASP A 137 14.87 13.97 7.61
N LYS A 138 14.71 14.63 8.75
CA LYS A 138 15.67 14.57 9.86
C LYS A 138 15.97 13.13 10.26
N SER A 139 17.25 12.85 10.53
CA SER A 139 17.70 11.51 10.94
C SER A 139 16.94 10.98 12.14
N GLU A 140 16.67 11.83 13.13
CA GLU A 140 15.96 11.48 14.36
C GLU A 140 14.52 11.00 14.08
N ILE A 141 13.83 11.65 13.11
CA ILE A 141 12.48 11.26 12.66
C ILE A 141 12.53 9.92 11.95
N ASN A 142 13.49 9.77 11.04
CA ASN A 142 13.64 8.55 10.26
C ASN A 142 14.08 7.36 11.13
N ASP A 143 14.93 7.56 12.11
CA ASP A 143 15.32 6.51 13.08
C ASP A 143 14.13 6.00 13.90
N ILE A 144 13.24 6.90 14.34
CA ILE A 144 12.00 6.51 15.04
C ILE A 144 11.12 5.64 14.13
N LYS A 145 10.90 6.05 12.88
CA LYS A 145 10.08 5.30 11.92
C LYS A 145 10.69 3.94 11.57
N GLN A 146 11.99 3.91 11.33
CA GLN A 146 12.71 2.67 11.03
C GLN A 146 12.64 1.69 12.22
N ALA A 147 12.87 2.15 13.43
CA ALA A 147 12.75 1.33 14.64
C ALA A 147 11.31 0.83 14.85
N TRP A 148 10.29 1.63 14.47
CA TRP A 148 8.90 1.21 14.54
C TRP A 148 8.60 0.08 13.54
N VAL A 149 9.03 0.21 12.27
CA VAL A 149 8.89 -0.82 11.24
C VAL A 149 9.57 -2.12 11.65
N GLU A 150 10.79 -2.02 12.22
CA GLU A 150 11.55 -3.17 12.72
C GLU A 150 10.83 -3.92 13.85
N ARG A 151 10.19 -3.20 14.78
CA ARG A 151 9.38 -3.81 15.85
C ARG A 151 8.18 -4.56 15.30
N VAL A 152 7.44 -3.97 14.35
CA VAL A 152 6.29 -4.64 13.72
C VAL A 152 6.75 -5.87 12.94
N GLY A 153 7.86 -5.75 12.21
CA GLY A 153 8.44 -6.89 11.49
C GLY A 153 8.87 -8.02 12.42
N SER A 154 9.47 -7.68 13.58
CA SER A 154 9.85 -8.67 14.60
C SER A 154 8.62 -9.37 15.21
N GLU A 155 7.54 -8.64 15.43
CA GLU A 155 6.27 -9.19 15.89
C GLU A 155 5.68 -10.17 14.84
N CYS A 156 5.61 -9.76 13.57
CA CYS A 156 5.12 -10.60 12.47
C CYS A 156 6.00 -11.85 12.24
N LEU A 157 7.32 -11.72 12.45
CA LEU A 157 8.24 -12.85 12.39
C LEU A 157 7.96 -13.86 13.51
N ALA A 158 7.76 -13.39 14.75
CA ALA A 158 7.45 -14.25 15.89
C ALA A 158 6.12 -14.98 15.74
N GLU A 159 5.13 -14.35 15.11
CA GLU A 159 3.80 -14.94 14.87
C GLU A 159 3.74 -15.76 13.58
N ASP A 160 4.82 -15.80 12.81
CA ASP A 160 4.96 -16.52 11.54
C ASP A 160 3.84 -16.15 10.54
N ILE A 161 3.53 -14.84 10.44
CA ILE A 161 2.54 -14.26 9.55
C ILE A 161 3.22 -13.28 8.57
N PRO A 162 2.85 -13.26 7.27
CA PRO A 162 3.39 -12.30 6.31
C PRO A 162 3.18 -10.84 6.72
N TYR A 163 4.22 -10.03 6.49
CA TYR A 163 4.25 -8.61 6.77
C TYR A 163 4.27 -7.80 5.48
N PHE A 164 3.23 -7.00 5.26
CA PHE A 164 3.08 -6.06 4.16
C PHE A 164 3.37 -4.64 4.67
N LEU A 165 4.40 -4.01 4.14
CA LEU A 165 4.72 -2.62 4.45
C LEU A 165 4.26 -1.70 3.32
N GLU A 166 3.28 -0.84 3.61
CA GLU A 166 2.83 0.23 2.72
C GLU A 166 3.63 1.50 2.98
N ILE A 167 4.24 2.04 1.93
CA ILE A 167 5.06 3.25 2.01
C ILE A 167 4.39 4.33 1.18
N LEU A 168 4.01 5.44 1.83
CA LEU A 168 3.60 6.68 1.18
C LEU A 168 4.67 7.73 1.38
N THR A 169 5.16 8.27 0.28
CA THR A 169 6.22 9.26 0.33
C THR A 169 5.67 10.69 0.42
N TYR A 170 6.41 11.56 1.05
CA TYR A 170 6.13 12.99 1.16
C TYR A 170 7.43 13.80 1.15
N ASP A 171 7.33 15.11 1.12
CA ASP A 171 8.45 16.01 1.33
C ASP A 171 8.23 16.80 2.63
N ALA A 172 9.11 16.61 3.61
CA ALA A 172 9.03 17.31 4.90
C ALA A 172 9.18 18.84 4.78
N LYS A 173 9.65 19.32 3.62
CA LYS A 173 9.85 20.73 3.31
C LYS A 173 8.69 21.36 2.51
N SER A 174 7.67 20.56 2.16
CA SER A 174 6.54 20.99 1.33
C SER A 174 5.24 20.38 1.83
N ASP A 175 4.16 21.16 1.78
CA ASP A 175 2.81 20.71 2.12
C ASP A 175 2.10 19.98 0.97
N SER A 176 2.67 20.02 -0.25
CA SER A 176 2.07 19.43 -1.45
C SER A 176 2.86 18.23 -1.95
N VAL A 177 2.13 17.15 -2.26
CA VAL A 177 2.64 15.98 -2.98
C VAL A 177 2.01 15.85 -4.38
N LEU A 178 1.28 16.89 -4.81
CA LEU A 178 0.47 16.87 -6.04
C LEU A 178 1.00 17.80 -7.13
N ASP A 179 2.01 18.60 -6.85
CA ASP A 179 2.56 19.58 -7.78
C ASP A 179 3.78 19.07 -8.56
N ALA A 180 4.22 19.88 -9.53
CA ALA A 180 5.38 19.58 -10.38
C ALA A 180 6.70 19.53 -9.59
N ASN A 181 6.80 20.27 -8.47
CA ASN A 181 8.01 20.25 -7.65
C ASN A 181 8.17 18.90 -6.97
N TYR A 182 7.08 18.39 -6.36
CA TYR A 182 7.11 17.06 -5.78
C TYR A 182 7.26 15.96 -6.85
N ALA A 183 6.65 16.13 -8.03
CA ALA A 183 6.79 15.18 -9.14
C ALA A 183 8.27 14.96 -9.52
N LYS A 184 9.14 16.02 -9.44
CA LYS A 184 10.59 15.92 -9.66
C LYS A 184 11.33 15.16 -8.57
N LEU A 185 10.84 15.19 -7.33
CA LEU A 185 11.47 14.52 -6.19
C LEU A 185 11.00 13.07 -6.03
N LYS A 186 9.80 12.77 -6.52
CA LYS A 186 9.12 11.50 -6.26
C LYS A 186 9.95 10.26 -6.62
N PRO A 187 10.63 10.17 -7.79
CA PRO A 187 11.44 8.99 -8.11
C PRO A 187 12.50 8.69 -7.05
N HIS A 188 13.24 9.71 -6.62
CA HIS A 188 14.24 9.57 -5.56
C HIS A 188 13.60 9.12 -4.24
N LYS A 189 12.52 9.81 -3.81
CA LYS A 189 11.85 9.51 -2.54
C LYS A 189 11.31 8.08 -2.50
N VAL A 190 10.66 7.64 -3.58
CA VAL A 190 10.05 6.31 -3.66
C VAL A 190 11.13 5.22 -3.76
N ASN A 191 12.10 5.37 -4.67
CA ASN A 191 13.08 4.32 -4.96
C ASN A 191 14.06 4.11 -3.78
N GLU A 192 14.52 5.18 -3.14
CA GLU A 192 15.37 5.05 -1.94
C GLU A 192 14.60 4.48 -0.74
N ALA A 193 13.31 4.81 -0.57
CA ALA A 193 12.49 4.18 0.48
C ALA A 193 12.30 2.68 0.22
N VAL A 194 12.03 2.27 -1.02
CA VAL A 194 11.96 0.85 -1.43
C VAL A 194 13.24 0.13 -1.10
N LYS A 195 14.39 0.68 -1.48
CA LYS A 195 15.71 0.13 -1.21
C LYS A 195 16.00 -0.01 0.28
N LEU A 196 15.69 1.03 1.07
CA LEU A 196 15.89 1.03 2.53
C LEU A 196 15.11 -0.09 3.20
N PHE A 197 13.79 -0.16 2.97
CA PHE A 197 12.92 -1.12 3.62
C PHE A 197 13.00 -2.54 3.04
N SER A 198 13.79 -2.74 2.01
CA SER A 198 14.18 -4.07 1.53
C SER A 198 15.29 -4.71 2.37
N ASN A 199 15.86 -3.98 3.35
CA ASN A 199 16.86 -4.55 4.24
C ASN A 199 16.24 -5.64 5.12
N PRO A 200 16.87 -6.84 5.23
CA PRO A 200 16.34 -7.97 6.01
C PRO A 200 16.03 -7.65 7.49
N ARG A 201 16.65 -6.63 8.06
CA ARG A 201 16.39 -6.20 9.46
C ARG A 201 14.92 -5.82 9.73
N TYR A 202 14.19 -5.40 8.69
CA TYR A 202 12.80 -4.98 8.81
C TYR A 202 11.81 -6.15 8.73
N HIS A 203 12.26 -7.34 8.33
CA HIS A 203 11.43 -8.55 8.19
C HIS A 203 10.19 -8.35 7.31
N VAL A 204 10.25 -7.43 6.34
CA VAL A 204 9.17 -7.20 5.37
C VAL A 204 9.13 -8.36 4.39
N ASP A 205 7.96 -8.92 4.16
CA ASP A 205 7.75 -10.00 3.19
C ASP A 205 7.26 -9.47 1.83
N VAL A 206 6.43 -8.40 1.84
CA VAL A 206 5.92 -7.75 0.62
C VAL A 206 5.89 -6.24 0.83
N LEU A 207 6.39 -5.50 -0.14
CA LEU A 207 6.26 -4.05 -0.18
C LEU A 207 5.00 -3.64 -0.95
N LYS A 208 4.19 -2.73 -0.38
CA LYS A 208 3.11 -2.03 -1.07
C LYS A 208 3.58 -0.60 -1.30
N VAL A 209 3.77 -0.23 -2.56
CA VAL A 209 4.49 1.00 -2.90
C VAL A 209 3.74 1.87 -3.89
N GLU A 210 4.06 3.15 -3.87
CA GLU A 210 3.68 4.07 -4.93
C GLU A 210 4.44 3.74 -6.22
N VAL A 211 3.84 4.06 -7.36
CA VAL A 211 4.59 4.16 -8.62
C VAL A 211 5.64 5.28 -8.52
N PRO A 212 6.83 5.11 -9.10
CA PRO A 212 7.97 6.01 -8.86
C PRO A 212 7.80 7.40 -9.46
N VAL A 213 6.84 7.59 -10.37
CA VAL A 213 6.54 8.88 -11.01
C VAL A 213 5.10 9.30 -10.77
N ASN A 214 4.82 10.60 -10.81
CA ASN A 214 3.44 11.08 -10.89
C ASN A 214 3.04 11.15 -12.37
N MET A 215 2.19 10.21 -12.80
CA MET A 215 1.77 10.08 -14.21
C MET A 215 1.13 11.36 -14.78
N ASN A 216 0.50 12.18 -13.95
CA ASN A 216 -0.03 13.48 -14.40
C ASN A 216 1.05 14.47 -14.85
N PHE A 217 2.33 14.16 -14.66
CA PHE A 217 3.49 14.96 -15.09
C PHE A 217 4.43 14.16 -16.01
N VAL A 218 3.97 13.06 -16.61
CA VAL A 218 4.71 12.31 -17.63
C VAL A 218 4.15 12.66 -19.01
N GLU A 219 5.03 12.87 -19.98
CA GLU A 219 4.67 13.16 -21.38
C GLU A 219 3.65 12.17 -21.91
N GLY A 220 2.58 12.67 -22.55
CA GLY A 220 1.47 11.85 -23.08
C GLY A 220 0.39 11.51 -22.04
N PHE A 221 0.59 11.77 -20.75
CA PHE A 221 -0.39 11.51 -19.68
C PHE A 221 -0.81 12.79 -18.95
N THR A 222 -0.20 13.92 -19.25
CA THR A 222 -0.54 15.22 -18.67
C THR A 222 -1.92 15.70 -19.12
N LYS A 223 -2.59 16.44 -18.24
CA LYS A 223 -3.80 17.17 -18.62
C LYS A 223 -3.44 18.38 -19.50
N GLU A 224 -4.42 18.88 -20.26
CA GLU A 224 -4.27 20.09 -21.06
C GLU A 224 -3.76 21.27 -20.22
N GLY A 225 -2.70 21.93 -20.69
CA GLY A 225 -2.06 23.06 -20.01
C GLY A 225 -1.08 22.68 -18.89
N VAL A 226 -0.83 21.38 -18.65
CA VAL A 226 0.18 20.91 -17.69
C VAL A 226 1.45 20.52 -18.44
N GLU A 227 2.56 21.19 -18.14
CA GLU A 227 3.87 20.81 -18.69
C GLU A 227 4.38 19.51 -18.05
N PRO A 228 4.85 18.55 -18.85
CA PRO A 228 5.43 17.33 -18.32
C PRO A 228 6.75 17.61 -17.60
N VAL A 229 7.02 16.84 -16.55
CA VAL A 229 8.28 16.85 -15.82
C VAL A 229 9.24 15.82 -16.40
N TYR A 230 8.69 14.71 -16.90
CA TYR A 230 9.43 13.58 -17.44
C TYR A 230 8.89 13.15 -18.79
N SER A 231 9.78 12.75 -19.69
CA SER A 231 9.45 11.96 -20.87
C SER A 231 9.02 10.54 -20.48
N VAL A 232 8.36 9.84 -21.40
CA VAL A 232 8.01 8.42 -21.22
C VAL A 232 9.25 7.56 -20.93
N THR A 233 10.35 7.82 -21.66
CA THR A 233 11.59 7.05 -21.50
C THR A 233 12.21 7.25 -20.09
N GLU A 234 12.21 8.48 -19.56
CA GLU A 234 12.67 8.75 -18.19
C GLU A 234 11.77 8.07 -17.16
N ALA A 235 10.46 8.12 -17.35
CA ALA A 235 9.50 7.45 -16.47
C ALA A 235 9.75 5.93 -16.45
N GLN A 236 9.93 5.31 -17.61
CA GLN A 236 10.28 3.88 -17.73
C GLN A 236 11.58 3.55 -17.00
N ALA A 237 12.60 4.41 -17.11
CA ALA A 237 13.86 4.21 -16.38
C ALA A 237 13.64 4.18 -14.85
N PHE A 238 12.79 5.05 -14.30
CA PHE A 238 12.46 5.05 -12.87
C PHE A 238 11.67 3.81 -12.42
N PHE A 239 10.77 3.28 -13.25
CA PHE A 239 10.11 2.00 -12.96
C PHE A 239 11.10 0.83 -12.92
N LYS A 240 12.06 0.83 -13.83
CA LYS A 240 13.12 -0.19 -13.84
C LYS A 240 14.02 -0.06 -12.63
N GLU A 241 14.43 1.16 -12.28
CA GLU A 241 15.24 1.45 -11.10
C GLU A 241 14.55 0.99 -9.81
N GLN A 242 13.24 1.28 -9.66
CA GLN A 242 12.44 0.79 -8.52
C GLN A 242 12.48 -0.73 -8.41
N SER A 243 12.30 -1.42 -9.53
CA SER A 243 12.34 -2.88 -9.56
C SER A 243 13.71 -3.43 -9.17
N ASP A 244 14.79 -2.77 -9.60
CA ASP A 244 16.17 -3.17 -9.30
C ASP A 244 16.59 -2.79 -7.87
N ALA A 245 15.86 -1.86 -7.22
CA ALA A 245 16.13 -1.42 -5.85
C ALA A 245 15.74 -2.44 -4.78
N THR A 246 14.93 -3.46 -5.13
CA THR A 246 14.44 -4.46 -4.18
C THR A 246 14.59 -5.89 -4.68
N HIS A 247 14.79 -6.79 -3.74
CA HIS A 247 14.69 -8.25 -3.95
C HIS A 247 13.39 -8.83 -3.38
N LEU A 248 12.60 -7.99 -2.70
CA LEU A 248 11.31 -8.38 -2.15
C LEU A 248 10.22 -8.34 -3.24
N PRO A 249 9.22 -9.21 -3.15
CA PRO A 249 7.98 -9.01 -3.89
C PRO A 249 7.40 -7.63 -3.57
N PHE A 250 6.89 -6.93 -4.60
CA PHE A 250 6.23 -5.65 -4.38
C PHE A 250 4.98 -5.50 -5.24
N ILE A 251 4.01 -4.76 -4.73
CA ILE A 251 2.74 -4.49 -5.36
C ILE A 251 2.47 -2.98 -5.40
N PHE A 252 1.80 -2.51 -6.44
CA PHE A 252 1.47 -1.10 -6.57
C PHE A 252 0.16 -0.74 -5.86
N LEU A 253 0.15 0.42 -5.22
CA LEU A 253 -1.06 1.11 -4.79
C LEU A 253 -1.53 2.09 -5.89
N SER A 254 -2.85 2.33 -5.95
CA SER A 254 -3.43 3.18 -7.00
C SER A 254 -3.38 4.68 -6.72
N ALA A 255 -2.99 5.11 -5.52
CA ALA A 255 -2.93 6.51 -5.07
C ALA A 255 -4.21 7.35 -5.33
N GLY A 256 -5.34 6.71 -5.65
CA GLY A 256 -6.62 7.36 -5.92
C GLY A 256 -6.72 8.06 -7.28
N VAL A 257 -5.89 7.69 -8.25
CA VAL A 257 -6.05 8.07 -9.66
C VAL A 257 -7.24 7.33 -10.29
N SER A 258 -7.65 7.74 -11.50
CA SER A 258 -8.72 7.03 -12.22
C SER A 258 -8.31 5.60 -12.60
N ALA A 259 -9.28 4.74 -12.84
CA ALA A 259 -9.03 3.35 -13.28
C ALA A 259 -8.23 3.32 -14.59
N GLU A 260 -8.58 4.18 -15.55
CA GLU A 260 -7.91 4.28 -16.84
C GLU A 260 -6.43 4.66 -16.68
N LEU A 261 -6.14 5.71 -15.91
CA LEU A 261 -4.76 6.16 -15.67
C LEU A 261 -3.96 5.08 -14.92
N PHE A 262 -4.59 4.37 -13.98
CA PHE A 262 -3.91 3.29 -13.27
C PHE A 262 -3.58 2.11 -14.20
N GLN A 263 -4.49 1.72 -15.09
CA GLN A 263 -4.24 0.68 -16.08
C GLN A 263 -3.11 1.07 -17.03
N GLU A 264 -3.09 2.31 -17.55
CA GLU A 264 -2.00 2.82 -18.39
C GLU A 264 -0.66 2.83 -17.62
N THR A 265 -0.69 3.20 -16.34
CA THR A 265 0.49 3.16 -15.47
C THR A 265 1.06 1.74 -15.35
N LEU A 266 0.20 0.74 -15.17
CA LEU A 266 0.62 -0.67 -15.10
C LEU A 266 1.20 -1.18 -16.42
N ARG A 267 0.62 -0.76 -17.57
CA ARG A 267 1.18 -1.07 -18.91
C ARG A 267 2.58 -0.48 -19.06
N LEU A 268 2.74 0.80 -18.71
CA LEU A 268 4.05 1.48 -18.76
C LEU A 268 5.08 0.80 -17.85
N ALA A 269 4.69 0.40 -16.65
CA ALA A 269 5.56 -0.34 -15.73
C ALA A 269 5.98 -1.69 -16.33
N HIS A 270 5.05 -2.42 -16.94
CA HIS A 270 5.36 -3.69 -17.62
C HIS A 270 6.34 -3.50 -18.78
N GLU A 271 6.08 -2.51 -19.64
CA GLU A 271 6.93 -2.17 -20.79
C GLU A 271 8.34 -1.73 -20.35
N ALA A 272 8.45 -1.09 -19.19
CA ALA A 272 9.72 -0.75 -18.55
C ALA A 272 10.49 -1.96 -18.00
N GLY A 273 9.90 -3.15 -17.99
CA GLY A 273 10.49 -4.36 -17.41
C GLY A 273 10.45 -4.40 -15.88
N SER A 274 9.54 -3.65 -15.26
CA SER A 274 9.29 -3.73 -13.80
C SER A 274 8.77 -5.12 -13.43
N GLN A 275 9.30 -5.68 -12.34
CA GLN A 275 8.99 -7.02 -11.83
C GLN A 275 7.97 -6.98 -10.68
N PHE A 276 6.97 -6.08 -10.76
CA PHE A 276 5.94 -6.00 -9.75
C PHE A 276 5.05 -7.26 -9.71
N ASN A 277 4.60 -7.64 -8.53
CA ASN A 277 3.84 -8.87 -8.27
C ASN A 277 2.34 -8.65 -8.17
N GLY A 278 1.85 -7.50 -8.59
CA GLY A 278 0.43 -7.21 -8.60
C GLY A 278 0.08 -5.82 -8.07
N VAL A 279 -1.15 -5.70 -7.60
CA VAL A 279 -1.73 -4.44 -7.12
C VAL A 279 -2.53 -4.65 -5.85
N LEU A 280 -2.63 -3.59 -5.05
CA LEU A 280 -3.60 -3.48 -3.96
C LEU A 280 -4.38 -2.19 -4.18
N CYS A 281 -5.51 -2.33 -4.86
CA CYS A 281 -6.28 -1.24 -5.44
C CYS A 281 -7.56 -0.98 -4.64
N GLY A 282 -7.91 0.27 -4.48
CA GLY A 282 -9.16 0.71 -3.82
C GLY A 282 -9.98 1.58 -4.75
N ARG A 283 -9.68 2.88 -4.79
CA ARG A 283 -10.50 3.88 -5.52
C ARG A 283 -10.38 3.83 -7.04
N ALA A 284 -9.43 3.10 -7.59
CA ALA A 284 -9.29 2.89 -9.04
C ALA A 284 -9.76 1.49 -9.48
N THR A 285 -10.66 0.89 -8.69
CA THR A 285 -11.29 -0.41 -8.99
C THR A 285 -12.58 -0.19 -9.77
#